data_2fc6e6393e28c3d73e29e0831a7cf107
#
_entry.id   2fc6e6393e28c3d73e29e0831a7cf107
#
_cell.length_a   1.000
_cell.length_b   1.000
_cell.length_c   1.000
_cell.angle_alpha   90.00
_cell.angle_beta   90.00
_cell.angle_gamma   90.00
#
_symmetry.space_group_name_H-M   'P 1'
#
loop_
_entity.id
_entity.type
_entity.pdbx_description
1 polymer ?
#
loop_
_entity_poly.entity_id
_entity_poly.type
_entity_poly.pdbx_seq_one_letter_code
_entity_poly.pdbx_strand_id
1 'polypeptide(L)'
;MSRRLDNCKTWLLIPLLGLLASTAALALTDADVGKLQKQCEAVREEALAPIRAQRTQACIDQQLRSKGHCERYYSTYGNVAPGPSGAPQQGYFYNLPECQAWLEARDALRVSRSRP
;
A
#
# COMPACT_ATOMS: atom_id res chain seq x y z
N MET A 1 -56.92 -24.66 49.45
CA MET A 1 -56.31 -25.98 49.25
C MET A 1 -55.05 -25.78 48.37
N SER A 2 -53.94 -25.99 49.01
CA SER A 2 -52.58 -25.86 48.45
C SER A 2 -52.26 -26.91 47.44
N ARG A 3 -51.66 -26.55 46.33
CA ARG A 3 -50.79 -27.48 45.59
C ARG A 3 -49.56 -26.69 45.10
N ARG A 4 -48.49 -27.02 45.77
CA ARG A 4 -47.13 -26.63 45.34
C ARG A 4 -46.80 -27.34 44.05
N LEU A 5 -46.31 -26.60 43.11
CA LEU A 5 -45.59 -27.16 41.94
C LEU A 5 -44.14 -26.79 42.11
N ASP A 6 -43.37 -27.82 42.44
CA ASP A 6 -41.95 -27.77 42.57
C ASP A 6 -41.31 -27.51 41.19
N ASN A 7 -40.59 -26.41 41.14
CA ASN A 7 -39.95 -25.90 39.98
C ASN A 7 -38.60 -26.59 39.81
N CYS A 8 -38.55 -27.59 38.93
CA CYS A 8 -37.33 -28.30 38.61
C CYS A 8 -36.44 -27.39 37.73
N LYS A 9 -35.50 -26.71 38.38
CA LYS A 9 -34.44 -25.95 37.72
C LYS A 9 -33.43 -26.90 37.13
N THR A 10 -33.63 -27.29 35.89
CA THR A 10 -32.61 -27.99 35.12
C THR A 10 -31.63 -26.97 34.54
N TRP A 11 -30.52 -26.75 35.25
CA TRP A 11 -29.38 -26.00 34.76
C TRP A 11 -28.65 -26.82 33.65
N LEU A 12 -28.93 -26.54 32.42
CA LEU A 12 -28.12 -27.02 31.29
C LEU A 12 -26.81 -26.25 31.29
N LEU A 13 -25.78 -26.86 31.87
CA LEU A 13 -24.39 -26.44 31.66
C LEU A 13 -24.00 -26.75 30.22
N ILE A 14 -24.05 -25.74 29.38
CA ILE A 14 -23.48 -25.81 28.03
C ILE A 14 -21.97 -25.55 28.19
N PRO A 15 -21.09 -26.53 27.92
CA PRO A 15 -19.67 -26.23 27.87
C PRO A 15 -19.40 -25.38 26.66
N LEU A 16 -19.04 -24.12 26.90
CA LEU A 16 -18.52 -23.21 25.89
C LEU A 16 -17.12 -23.73 25.50
N LEU A 17 -17.06 -24.67 24.52
CA LEU A 17 -15.81 -24.99 23.87
C LEU A 17 -15.42 -23.74 23.05
N GLY A 18 -14.58 -22.90 23.66
CA GLY A 18 -13.90 -21.82 22.95
C GLY A 18 -12.99 -22.42 21.90
N LEU A 19 -13.40 -22.40 20.64
CA LEU A 19 -12.49 -22.58 19.51
C LEU A 19 -11.53 -21.38 19.52
N LEU A 20 -10.36 -21.58 20.12
CA LEU A 20 -9.19 -20.73 19.88
C LEU A 20 -8.76 -20.98 18.45
N ALA A 21 -9.38 -20.28 17.50
CA ALA A 21 -8.86 -20.16 16.16
C ALA A 21 -7.54 -19.37 16.27
N SER A 22 -6.44 -20.10 16.41
CA SER A 22 -5.10 -19.56 16.25
C SER A 22 -4.98 -19.13 14.79
N THR A 23 -5.30 -17.86 14.50
CA THR A 23 -4.92 -17.25 13.24
C THR A 23 -3.40 -17.15 13.25
N ALA A 24 -2.73 -18.13 12.65
CA ALA A 24 -1.32 -18.02 12.35
C ALA A 24 -1.17 -16.80 11.44
N ALA A 25 -0.68 -15.70 12.01
CA ALA A 25 -0.29 -14.53 11.22
C ALA A 25 0.82 -14.99 10.28
N LEU A 26 0.52 -15.10 8.99
CA LEU A 26 1.51 -15.42 7.97
C LEU A 26 2.58 -14.33 8.01
N ALA A 27 3.84 -14.74 8.16
CA ALA A 27 4.96 -13.82 8.17
C ALA A 27 5.06 -13.12 6.79
N LEU A 28 5.20 -11.79 6.81
CA LEU A 28 5.36 -10.99 5.59
C LEU A 28 6.66 -11.38 4.88
N THR A 29 6.60 -11.62 3.58
CA THR A 29 7.72 -12.02 2.74
C THR A 29 8.17 -10.94 1.77
N ASP A 30 9.37 -11.07 1.20
CA ASP A 30 9.84 -10.19 0.11
C ASP A 30 8.92 -10.26 -1.12
N ALA A 31 8.36 -11.43 -1.39
CA ALA A 31 7.42 -11.60 -2.50
C ALA A 31 6.14 -10.80 -2.28
N ASP A 32 5.63 -10.74 -1.05
CA ASP A 32 4.45 -9.95 -0.70
C ASP A 32 4.73 -8.46 -0.86
N VAL A 33 5.87 -7.99 -0.35
CA VAL A 33 6.32 -6.60 -0.51
C VAL A 33 6.51 -6.24 -1.99
N GLY A 34 7.12 -7.14 -2.77
CA GLY A 34 7.30 -6.96 -4.21
C GLY A 34 5.98 -6.88 -5.00
N LYS A 35 4.96 -7.62 -4.59
CA LYS A 35 3.62 -7.54 -5.17
C LYS A 35 2.97 -6.18 -4.87
N LEU A 36 3.03 -5.72 -3.63
CA LEU A 36 2.52 -4.40 -3.24
C LEU A 36 3.26 -3.26 -3.96
N GLN A 37 4.58 -3.40 -4.15
CA GLN A 37 5.37 -2.45 -4.93
C GLN A 37 4.85 -2.32 -6.36
N LYS A 38 4.61 -3.43 -7.04
CA LYS A 38 4.07 -3.43 -8.41
C LYS A 38 2.69 -2.78 -8.47
N GLN A 39 1.83 -2.99 -7.49
CA GLN A 39 0.53 -2.33 -7.40
C GLN A 39 0.68 -0.82 -7.23
N CYS A 40 1.55 -0.37 -6.32
CA CYS A 40 1.87 1.05 -6.14
C CYS A 40 2.38 1.69 -7.44
N GLU A 41 3.37 1.08 -8.11
CA GLU A 41 3.90 1.62 -9.35
C GLU A 41 2.85 1.70 -10.45
N ALA A 42 1.96 0.71 -10.57
CA ALA A 42 0.89 0.71 -11.57
C ALA A 42 -0.08 1.89 -11.38
N VAL A 43 -0.58 2.13 -10.17
CA VAL A 43 -1.50 3.26 -9.91
C VAL A 43 -0.79 4.61 -10.02
N ARG A 44 0.51 4.69 -9.67
CA ARG A 44 1.31 5.89 -9.87
C ARG A 44 1.49 6.22 -11.35
N GLU A 45 1.85 5.24 -12.17
CA GLU A 45 1.99 5.42 -13.62
C GLU A 45 0.68 5.88 -14.26
N GLU A 46 -0.44 5.30 -13.87
CA GLU A 46 -1.76 5.72 -14.33
C GLU A 46 -2.06 7.20 -13.96
N ALA A 47 -1.75 7.61 -12.74
CA ALA A 47 -1.92 8.99 -12.28
C ALA A 47 -0.94 9.97 -12.95
N LEU A 48 0.28 9.54 -13.25
CA LEU A 48 1.32 10.37 -13.88
C LEU A 48 1.13 10.54 -15.39
N ALA A 49 0.55 9.55 -16.07
CA ALA A 49 0.43 9.53 -17.53
C ALA A 49 -0.19 10.81 -18.11
N PRO A 50 -1.35 11.32 -17.63
CA PRO A 50 -1.94 12.54 -18.17
C PRO A 50 -1.09 13.77 -17.90
N ILE A 51 -0.41 13.83 -16.75
CA ILE A 51 0.47 14.97 -16.39
C ILE A 51 1.68 15.01 -17.30
N ARG A 52 2.31 13.84 -17.53
CA ARG A 52 3.45 13.73 -18.46
C ARG A 52 3.06 14.11 -19.87
N ALA A 53 1.92 13.63 -20.35
CA ALA A 53 1.41 13.97 -21.68
C ALA A 53 1.18 15.48 -21.84
N GLN A 54 0.52 16.12 -20.87
CA GLN A 54 0.27 17.56 -20.88
C GLN A 54 1.59 18.38 -20.89
N ARG A 55 2.56 18.01 -20.05
CA ARG A 55 3.85 18.70 -19.97
C ARG A 55 4.68 18.51 -21.21
N THR A 56 4.68 17.32 -21.78
CA THR A 56 5.35 17.03 -23.06
C THR A 56 4.76 17.87 -24.17
N GLN A 57 3.43 17.91 -24.27
CA GLN A 57 2.76 18.69 -25.30
C GLN A 57 3.03 20.21 -25.13
N ALA A 58 2.95 20.74 -23.92
CA ALA A 58 3.29 22.13 -23.65
C ALA A 58 4.75 22.48 -24.05
N CYS A 59 5.70 21.59 -23.79
CA CYS A 59 7.09 21.75 -24.19
C CYS A 59 7.24 21.80 -25.73
N ILE A 60 6.50 20.97 -26.45
CA ILE A 60 6.50 20.91 -27.92
C ILE A 60 5.88 22.21 -28.49
N ASP A 61 4.71 22.58 -28.01
CA ASP A 61 3.95 23.74 -28.49
C ASP A 61 4.68 25.05 -28.27
N GLN A 62 5.39 25.17 -27.14
CA GLN A 62 6.22 26.34 -26.83
C GLN A 62 7.57 26.32 -27.53
N GLN A 63 7.85 25.30 -28.33
CA GLN A 63 9.12 25.14 -29.05
C GLN A 63 10.38 25.30 -28.20
N LEU A 64 10.27 24.96 -26.91
CA LEU A 64 11.38 25.11 -25.95
C LEU A 64 12.55 24.20 -26.30
N ARG A 65 12.25 23.02 -26.87
CA ARG A 65 13.21 21.98 -27.26
C ARG A 65 12.63 21.16 -28.43
N SER A 66 13.46 20.31 -29.00
CA SER A 66 12.97 19.35 -30.01
C SER A 66 11.94 18.40 -29.41
N LYS A 67 11.00 17.90 -30.21
CA LYS A 67 9.99 16.93 -29.80
C LYS A 67 10.59 15.76 -29.04
N GLY A 68 11.61 15.10 -29.58
CA GLY A 68 12.25 13.97 -28.94
C GLY A 68 12.93 14.32 -27.60
N HIS A 69 13.39 15.56 -27.43
CA HIS A 69 13.90 16.03 -26.14
C HIS A 69 12.76 16.17 -25.12
N CYS A 70 11.64 16.82 -25.50
CA CYS A 70 10.47 16.97 -24.62
C CYS A 70 9.92 15.62 -24.16
N GLU A 71 9.79 14.65 -25.09
CA GLU A 71 9.32 13.30 -24.79
C GLU A 71 10.24 12.58 -23.78
N ARG A 72 11.54 12.58 -24.00
CA ARG A 72 12.50 11.95 -23.06
C ARG A 72 12.54 12.65 -21.71
N TYR A 73 12.53 13.97 -21.70
CA TYR A 73 12.62 14.74 -20.46
C TYR A 73 11.42 14.51 -19.52
N TYR A 74 10.21 14.47 -20.09
CA TYR A 74 9.00 14.28 -19.29
C TYR A 74 8.60 12.81 -19.11
N SER A 75 9.26 11.85 -19.75
CA SER A 75 8.96 10.43 -19.57
C SER A 75 9.13 9.94 -18.13
N THR A 76 10.04 10.54 -17.37
CA THR A 76 10.31 10.20 -15.95
C THR A 76 9.81 11.24 -14.98
N TYR A 77 9.06 12.25 -15.46
CA TYR A 77 8.53 13.28 -14.59
C TYR A 77 7.67 12.68 -13.46
N GLY A 78 7.90 13.13 -12.22
CA GLY A 78 7.20 12.64 -11.04
C GLY A 78 7.81 11.38 -10.41
N ASN A 79 8.89 10.83 -10.98
CA ASN A 79 9.65 9.77 -10.32
C ASN A 79 10.58 10.34 -9.23
N VAL A 80 11.13 9.44 -8.40
CA VAL A 80 12.19 9.81 -7.46
C VAL A 80 13.36 10.38 -8.23
N ALA A 81 13.86 11.52 -7.80
CA ALA A 81 14.97 12.21 -8.46
C ALA A 81 15.94 12.78 -7.40
N PRO A 82 17.21 13.05 -7.76
CA PRO A 82 18.11 13.79 -6.89
C PRO A 82 17.57 15.20 -6.63
N GLY A 83 17.51 15.59 -5.36
CA GLY A 83 17.22 16.97 -4.96
C GLY A 83 18.43 17.90 -5.09
N PRO A 84 18.25 19.21 -4.84
CA PRO A 84 19.33 20.20 -4.94
C PRO A 84 20.54 19.92 -4.05
N SER A 85 20.34 19.24 -2.92
CA SER A 85 21.38 18.84 -1.97
C SER A 85 21.97 17.45 -2.27
N GLY A 86 21.55 16.79 -3.37
CA GLY A 86 21.91 15.42 -3.69
C GLY A 86 21.09 14.36 -2.93
N ALA A 87 20.28 14.75 -1.94
CA ALA A 87 19.36 13.83 -1.27
C ALA A 87 18.20 13.44 -2.20
N PRO A 88 17.74 12.18 -2.17
CA PRO A 88 16.61 11.77 -2.99
C PRO A 88 15.35 12.57 -2.65
N GLN A 89 14.72 13.17 -3.67
CA GLN A 89 13.37 13.71 -3.54
C GLN A 89 12.35 12.62 -3.83
N GLN A 90 11.36 12.51 -2.95
CA GLN A 90 10.26 11.59 -3.16
C GLN A 90 9.48 11.96 -4.43
N GLY A 91 9.15 10.96 -5.23
CA GLY A 91 8.29 11.15 -6.41
C GLY A 91 6.84 11.45 -6.02
N TYR A 92 6.02 11.76 -7.02
CA TYR A 92 4.61 12.05 -6.83
C TYR A 92 3.77 10.80 -6.59
N PHE A 93 2.62 10.98 -5.95
CA PHE A 93 1.58 9.96 -5.73
C PHE A 93 1.96 8.78 -4.83
N TYR A 94 2.99 8.89 -4.01
CA TYR A 94 3.27 7.92 -2.95
C TYR A 94 2.27 7.98 -1.78
N ASN A 95 1.39 8.98 -1.77
CA ASN A 95 0.27 9.08 -0.83
C ASN A 95 -0.97 8.26 -1.24
N LEU A 96 -0.96 7.60 -2.40
CA LEU A 96 -2.02 6.69 -2.81
C LEU A 96 -2.09 5.48 -1.87
N PRO A 97 -3.29 4.92 -1.62
CA PRO A 97 -3.47 3.82 -0.67
C PRO A 97 -2.57 2.60 -0.97
N GLU A 98 -2.41 2.22 -2.23
CA GLU A 98 -1.58 1.11 -2.66
C GLU A 98 -0.11 1.35 -2.35
N CYS A 99 0.33 2.60 -2.46
CA CYS A 99 1.70 2.99 -2.15
C CYS A 99 1.95 3.05 -0.64
N GLN A 100 0.98 3.52 0.13
CA GLN A 100 1.06 3.48 1.58
C GLN A 100 1.13 2.03 2.09
N ALA A 101 0.30 1.14 1.55
CA ALA A 101 0.34 -0.28 1.89
C ALA A 101 1.72 -0.92 1.59
N TRP A 102 2.32 -0.58 0.44
CA TRP A 102 3.67 -1.02 0.12
C TRP A 102 4.73 -0.47 1.10
N LEU A 103 4.69 0.83 1.39
CA LEU A 103 5.66 1.46 2.30
C LEU A 103 5.59 0.86 3.70
N GLU A 104 4.38 0.65 4.23
CA GLU A 104 4.14 0.03 5.53
C GLU A 104 4.67 -1.42 5.57
N ALA A 105 4.35 -2.22 4.54
CA ALA A 105 4.81 -3.60 4.45
C ALA A 105 6.33 -3.69 4.36
N ARG A 106 6.97 -2.84 3.55
CA ARG A 106 8.43 -2.74 3.42
C ARG A 106 9.09 -2.41 4.76
N ASP A 107 8.55 -1.44 5.47
CA ASP A 107 9.11 -1.02 6.75
C ASP A 107 8.89 -2.07 7.84
N ALA A 108 7.73 -2.75 7.86
CA ALA A 108 7.48 -3.87 8.75
C ALA A 108 8.45 -5.04 8.53
N LEU A 109 8.72 -5.39 7.26
CA LEU A 109 9.68 -6.42 6.91
C LEU A 109 11.11 -6.05 7.34
N ARG A 110 11.51 -4.79 7.15
CA ARG A 110 12.81 -4.28 7.59
C ARG A 110 12.96 -4.37 9.12
N VAL A 111 11.94 -3.96 9.87
CA VAL A 111 11.94 -4.03 11.33
C VAL A 111 12.01 -5.47 11.83
N SER A 112 11.28 -6.40 11.20
CA SER A 112 11.31 -7.82 11.59
C SER A 112 12.70 -8.44 11.44
N ARG A 113 13.46 -8.02 10.43
CA ARG A 113 14.84 -8.49 10.15
C ARG A 113 15.91 -7.86 11.05
N SER A 114 15.64 -6.70 11.60
CA SER A 114 16.58 -5.99 12.47
C SER A 114 16.47 -6.40 13.94
N ARG A 115 15.48 -7.22 14.30
CA ARG A 115 15.35 -7.77 15.66
C ARG A 115 16.27 -8.99 15.81
N PRO A 116 17.15 -9.00 16.83
CA PRO A 116 18.01 -10.15 17.16
C PRO A 116 17.18 -11.36 17.62
#